data_04f12581203e20be47988862694193aa
#
_entry.id   04f12581203e20be47988862694193aa
#
_cell.length_a   1.000
_cell.length_b   1.000
_cell.length_c   1.000
_cell.angle_alpha   90.00
_cell.angle_beta   90.00
_cell.angle_gamma   90.00
#
_symmetry.space_group_name_H-M   'P 1'
#
loop_
_entity.id
_entity.type
_entity.pdbx_description
1 polymer ?
#
loop_
_entity_poly.entity_id
_entity_poly.type
_entity_poly.pdbx_seq_one_letter_code
_entity_poly.pdbx_strand_id
1 'polypeptide(L)'
;MLASQIGYSQDIRFNDELDKFCRQTKKEFASITLERKAMLNSIAEQLTIKKYIGFTCHTNSRRTMLLQTWAQTAFLFYGLNQKFAFSIGDVASDVYPEVVNVLQHSGFYYTAMEEVKPNGYVIYVGKDIPLEYMVSKTDFGTIDKDKTVVVNVCSSGEKSSVASNFPNIELAYQSPTIFEKTPEEKQKYEELNRQIAIEMLYLAKKTKDILAEQQSVEE
;
A
#
# COMPACT_ATOMS: atom_id res chain seq x y z
N MET A 1 -10.87 18.83 -2.61
CA MET A 1 -10.92 18.57 -1.15
C MET A 1 -9.49 18.43 -0.67
N LEU A 2 -9.04 19.34 0.19
CA LEU A 2 -7.67 19.39 0.72
C LEU A 2 -7.42 18.12 1.54
N ALA A 3 -6.55 17.23 1.08
CA ALA A 3 -5.88 16.29 1.96
C ALA A 3 -5.11 17.15 2.95
N SER A 4 -5.60 17.23 4.19
CA SER A 4 -4.89 17.86 5.29
C SER A 4 -3.52 17.19 5.36
N GLN A 5 -2.47 17.94 5.08
CA GLN A 5 -1.09 17.53 5.33
C GLN A 5 -0.98 17.43 6.86
N ILE A 6 -1.25 16.27 7.40
CA ILE A 6 -0.85 15.94 8.76
C ILE A 6 0.67 15.80 8.67
N GLY A 7 1.38 16.87 9.00
CA GLY A 7 2.82 16.84 9.15
C GLY A 7 3.15 15.98 10.37
N TYR A 8 3.46 14.70 10.14
CA TYR A 8 3.98 13.83 11.19
C TYR A 8 5.39 14.27 11.57
N SER A 9 5.50 15.19 12.52
CA SER A 9 6.79 15.60 13.08
C SER A 9 7.16 14.86 14.37
N GLN A 10 6.38 13.84 14.76
CA GLN A 10 6.62 13.04 15.97
C GLN A 10 6.88 11.58 15.59
N ASP A 11 7.66 10.87 16.40
CA ASP A 11 7.87 9.44 16.29
C ASP A 11 6.49 8.73 16.37
N ILE A 12 6.03 8.20 15.23
CA ILE A 12 4.76 7.50 15.15
C ILE A 12 4.91 6.18 15.90
N ARG A 13 4.21 6.08 17.01
CA ARG A 13 4.18 4.85 17.79
C ARG A 13 3.06 3.93 17.29
N PHE A 14 3.43 2.88 16.61
CA PHE A 14 2.54 1.79 16.24
C PHE A 14 2.02 1.09 17.50
N ASN A 15 0.86 0.44 17.39
CA ASN A 15 0.47 -0.50 18.43
C ASN A 15 1.44 -1.69 18.45
N ASP A 16 1.54 -2.37 19.59
CA ASP A 16 2.56 -3.40 19.82
C ASP A 16 2.42 -4.61 18.87
N GLU A 17 1.19 -4.98 18.48
CA GLU A 17 0.93 -6.10 17.57
C GLU A 17 1.39 -5.78 16.15
N LEU A 18 1.07 -4.60 15.63
CA LEU A 18 1.49 -4.17 14.31
C LEU A 18 3.01 -3.96 14.23
N ASP A 19 3.62 -3.34 15.25
CA ASP A 19 5.08 -3.18 15.31
C ASP A 19 5.77 -4.54 15.30
N LYS A 20 5.29 -5.48 16.13
CA LYS A 20 5.79 -6.85 16.16
C LYS A 20 5.63 -7.55 14.81
N PHE A 21 4.48 -7.40 14.16
CA PHE A 21 4.23 -7.94 12.83
C PHE A 21 5.24 -7.40 11.81
N CYS A 22 5.43 -6.08 11.75
CA CYS A 22 6.40 -5.44 10.85
C CYS A 22 7.83 -5.93 11.11
N ARG A 23 8.26 -6.03 12.39
CA ARG A 23 9.60 -6.51 12.76
C ARG A 23 9.82 -7.99 12.42
N GLN A 24 8.81 -8.81 12.47
CA GLN A 24 8.90 -10.21 12.06
C GLN A 24 8.95 -10.32 10.53
N THR A 25 8.06 -9.61 9.85
CA THR A 25 7.92 -9.63 8.39
C THR A 25 9.19 -9.17 7.67
N LYS A 26 9.89 -8.16 8.18
CA LYS A 26 11.15 -7.72 7.56
C LYS A 26 12.26 -8.78 7.55
N LYS A 27 12.17 -9.83 8.38
CA LYS A 27 13.12 -10.95 8.37
C LYS A 27 12.91 -11.88 7.17
N GLU A 28 11.78 -11.73 6.47
CA GLU A 28 11.39 -12.56 5.32
C GLU A 28 11.76 -11.95 3.96
N PHE A 29 12.52 -10.87 3.91
CA PHE A 29 12.97 -10.26 2.66
C PHE A 29 13.75 -11.21 1.75
N ALA A 30 14.36 -12.27 2.32
CA ALA A 30 15.02 -13.32 1.56
C ALA A 30 14.04 -14.15 0.70
N SER A 31 12.76 -14.23 1.07
CA SER A 31 11.75 -14.97 0.32
C SER A 31 11.32 -14.28 -0.98
N ILE A 32 11.58 -12.98 -1.14
CA ILE A 32 11.29 -12.24 -2.37
C ILE A 32 12.24 -12.71 -3.46
N THR A 33 11.70 -13.16 -4.60
CA THR A 33 12.51 -13.61 -5.74
C THR A 33 13.40 -12.49 -6.31
N LEU A 34 14.47 -12.84 -7.00
CA LEU A 34 15.39 -11.84 -7.61
C LEU A 34 14.67 -10.95 -8.62
N GLU A 35 13.79 -11.53 -9.43
CA GLU A 35 12.98 -10.80 -10.41
C GLU A 35 12.06 -9.79 -9.70
N ARG A 36 11.37 -10.22 -8.66
CA ARG A 36 10.48 -9.37 -7.88
C ARG A 36 11.23 -8.24 -7.17
N LYS A 37 12.43 -8.55 -6.63
CA LYS A 37 13.31 -7.53 -6.06
C LYS A 37 13.76 -6.50 -7.09
N ALA A 38 14.06 -6.91 -8.32
CA ALA A 38 14.43 -5.98 -9.37
C ALA A 38 13.31 -4.98 -9.68
N MET A 39 12.06 -5.45 -9.77
CA MET A 39 10.88 -4.58 -9.93
C MET A 39 10.72 -3.61 -8.77
N LEU A 40 10.78 -4.10 -7.54
CA LEU A 40 10.67 -3.27 -6.33
C LEU A 40 11.81 -2.25 -6.21
N ASN A 41 13.03 -2.61 -6.59
CA ASN A 41 14.17 -1.69 -6.61
C ASN A 41 13.97 -0.54 -7.61
N SER A 42 13.48 -0.85 -8.82
CA SER A 42 13.15 0.18 -9.82
C SER A 42 12.07 1.16 -9.33
N ILE A 43 11.07 0.66 -8.59
CA ILE A 43 10.06 1.52 -7.95
C ILE A 43 10.71 2.36 -6.84
N ALA A 44 11.59 1.75 -6.02
CA ALA A 44 12.30 2.44 -4.94
C ALA A 44 13.16 3.60 -5.46
N GLU A 45 13.88 3.40 -6.56
CA GLU A 45 14.67 4.44 -7.24
C GLU A 45 13.79 5.63 -7.66
N GLN A 46 12.62 5.38 -8.23
CA GLN A 46 11.69 6.46 -8.58
C GLN A 46 11.15 7.19 -7.34
N LEU A 47 10.93 6.46 -6.24
CA LEU A 47 10.46 7.04 -4.99
C LEU A 47 11.52 7.91 -4.29
N THR A 48 12.79 7.87 -4.65
CA THR A 48 13.75 8.86 -4.12
C THR A 48 13.41 10.27 -4.59
N ILE A 49 12.90 10.41 -5.81
CA ILE A 49 12.55 11.69 -6.43
C ILE A 49 11.06 12.00 -6.27
N LYS A 50 10.20 10.99 -6.43
CA LYS A 50 8.75 11.13 -6.40
C LYS A 50 8.19 11.03 -4.97
N LYS A 51 7.15 11.82 -4.71
CA LYS A 51 6.52 11.91 -3.38
C LYS A 51 5.44 10.86 -3.15
N TYR A 52 4.75 10.45 -4.21
CA TYR A 52 3.56 9.63 -4.15
C TYR A 52 3.74 8.30 -4.89
N ILE A 53 3.10 7.24 -4.38
CA ILE A 53 2.90 5.98 -5.08
C ILE A 53 1.41 5.69 -5.14
N GLY A 54 0.91 5.41 -6.35
CA GLY A 54 -0.47 5.01 -6.60
C GLY A 54 -0.54 3.57 -7.10
N PHE A 55 -1.35 2.74 -6.45
CA PHE A 55 -1.61 1.36 -6.89
C PHE A 55 -2.92 1.31 -7.65
N THR A 56 -2.91 0.77 -8.85
CA THR A 56 -4.09 0.76 -9.72
C THR A 56 -4.47 -0.63 -10.18
N CYS A 57 -5.78 -0.87 -10.22
CA CYS A 57 -6.41 -2.05 -10.79
C CYS A 57 -7.80 -1.67 -11.30
N HIS A 58 -8.50 -2.56 -11.99
CA HIS A 58 -9.85 -2.31 -12.49
C HIS A 58 -10.82 -1.95 -11.36
N THR A 59 -10.81 -2.70 -10.26
CA THR A 59 -11.60 -2.39 -9.06
C THR A 59 -10.69 -1.97 -7.91
N ASN A 60 -11.10 -0.94 -7.16
CA ASN A 60 -10.37 -0.47 -5.97
C ASN A 60 -10.98 -1.07 -4.69
N SER A 61 -10.89 -2.37 -4.50
CA SER A 61 -11.55 -3.05 -3.39
C SER A 61 -10.74 -4.11 -2.64
N ARG A 62 -9.64 -4.61 -3.21
CA ARG A 62 -8.87 -5.74 -2.64
C ARG A 62 -7.37 -5.45 -2.62
N ARG A 63 -6.64 -5.88 -3.68
CA ARG A 63 -5.17 -5.77 -3.81
C ARG A 63 -4.66 -4.35 -3.63
N THR A 64 -5.30 -3.40 -4.29
CA THR A 64 -4.95 -1.96 -4.22
C THR A 64 -5.10 -1.40 -2.82
N MET A 65 -6.14 -1.81 -2.08
CA MET A 65 -6.36 -1.39 -0.69
C MET A 65 -5.29 -1.96 0.25
N LEU A 66 -4.95 -3.25 0.12
CA LEU A 66 -3.85 -3.85 0.89
C LEU A 66 -2.52 -3.17 0.60
N LEU A 67 -2.23 -2.89 -0.69
CA LEU A 67 -0.99 -2.24 -1.11
C LEU A 67 -0.87 -0.81 -0.60
N GLN A 68 -1.93 -0.01 -0.69
CA GLN A 68 -1.97 1.34 -0.13
C GLN A 68 -1.66 1.29 1.37
N THR A 69 -2.38 0.46 2.12
CA THR A 69 -2.25 0.35 3.57
C THR A 69 -0.85 -0.09 3.98
N TRP A 70 -0.30 -1.13 3.35
CA TRP A 70 1.04 -1.61 3.68
C TRP A 70 2.15 -0.68 3.22
N ALA A 71 2.03 -0.02 2.06
CA ALA A 71 3.02 0.94 1.59
C ALA A 71 3.07 2.17 2.52
N GLN A 72 1.91 2.73 2.89
CA GLN A 72 1.86 3.85 3.82
C GLN A 72 2.41 3.46 5.20
N THR A 73 2.05 2.28 5.71
CA THR A 73 2.59 1.74 6.96
C THR A 73 4.11 1.57 6.90
N ALA A 74 4.62 1.03 5.81
CA ALA A 74 6.06 0.82 5.61
C ALA A 74 6.82 2.15 5.54
N PHE A 75 6.28 3.17 4.88
CA PHE A 75 6.87 4.51 4.87
C PHE A 75 6.99 5.08 6.28
N LEU A 76 5.93 5.00 7.07
CA LEU A 76 5.94 5.45 8.46
C LEU A 76 6.92 4.62 9.32
N PHE A 77 6.93 3.29 9.15
CA PHE A 77 7.81 2.38 9.89
C PHE A 77 9.30 2.67 9.66
N TYR A 78 9.67 3.11 8.46
CA TYR A 78 11.04 3.47 8.13
C TYR A 78 11.35 4.98 8.25
N GLY A 79 10.40 5.80 8.72
CA GLY A 79 10.58 7.24 8.90
C GLY A 79 10.56 8.04 7.60
N LEU A 80 9.95 7.50 6.54
CA LEU A 80 9.74 8.18 5.25
C LEU A 80 8.44 9.01 5.27
N ASN A 81 8.30 9.91 6.26
CA ASN A 81 7.07 10.66 6.54
C ASN A 81 6.63 11.61 5.41
N GLN A 82 7.50 11.85 4.43
CA GLN A 82 7.22 12.67 3.24
C GLN A 82 6.69 11.86 2.06
N LYS A 83 6.61 10.53 2.16
CA LYS A 83 6.10 9.63 1.12
C LYS A 83 4.67 9.22 1.44
N PHE A 84 3.83 9.17 0.40
CA PHE A 84 2.41 8.86 0.55
C PHE A 84 1.98 7.80 -0.46
N ALA A 85 1.15 6.87 0.00
CA ALA A 85 0.55 5.84 -0.81
C ALA A 85 -0.96 6.08 -0.98
N PHE A 86 -1.49 5.75 -2.14
CA PHE A 86 -2.92 5.78 -2.41
C PHE A 86 -3.31 4.67 -3.39
N SER A 87 -4.59 4.40 -3.53
CA SER A 87 -5.12 3.38 -4.43
C SER A 87 -6.16 3.94 -5.37
N ILE A 88 -6.26 3.33 -6.55
CA ILE A 88 -7.10 3.81 -7.64
C ILE A 88 -7.77 2.63 -8.35
N GLY A 89 -9.05 2.79 -8.72
CA GLY A 89 -9.77 1.85 -9.58
C GLY A 89 -10.51 2.56 -10.69
N ASP A 90 -10.71 1.90 -11.83
CA ASP A 90 -11.55 2.42 -12.93
C ASP A 90 -13.02 2.44 -12.52
N VAL A 91 -13.42 1.49 -11.69
CA VAL A 91 -14.79 1.32 -11.19
C VAL A 91 -14.80 1.47 -9.68
N ALA A 92 -15.72 2.29 -9.18
CA ALA A 92 -15.98 2.38 -7.75
C ALA A 92 -16.57 1.03 -7.26
N SER A 93 -15.98 0.48 -6.22
CA SER A 93 -16.46 -0.72 -5.57
C SER A 93 -16.16 -0.66 -4.07
N ASP A 94 -17.00 -1.29 -3.27
CA ASP A 94 -16.81 -1.34 -1.83
C ASP A 94 -15.53 -2.11 -1.47
N VAL A 95 -14.94 -1.75 -0.34
CA VAL A 95 -13.84 -2.52 0.24
C VAL A 95 -14.35 -3.91 0.58
N TYR A 96 -13.66 -4.93 0.09
CA TYR A 96 -14.07 -6.31 0.37
C TYR A 96 -13.79 -6.65 1.83
N PRO A 97 -14.74 -7.23 2.57
CA PRO A 97 -14.64 -7.41 4.03
C PRO A 97 -13.38 -8.16 4.47
N GLU A 98 -12.93 -9.17 3.71
CA GLU A 98 -11.75 -9.96 4.06
C GLU A 98 -10.45 -9.14 4.04
N VAL A 99 -10.41 -8.03 3.28
CA VAL A 99 -9.30 -7.05 3.33
C VAL A 99 -9.16 -6.46 4.74
N VAL A 100 -10.27 -6.04 5.33
CA VAL A 100 -10.28 -5.46 6.69
C VAL A 100 -9.91 -6.53 7.71
N ASN A 101 -10.43 -7.75 7.57
CA ASN A 101 -10.16 -8.87 8.46
C ASN A 101 -8.66 -9.20 8.51
N VAL A 102 -7.98 -9.33 7.37
CA VAL A 102 -6.55 -9.68 7.36
C VAL A 102 -5.66 -8.55 7.84
N LEU A 103 -6.06 -7.28 7.65
CA LEU A 103 -5.37 -6.14 8.22
C LEU A 103 -5.51 -6.14 9.76
N GLN A 104 -6.69 -6.41 10.27
CA GLN A 104 -6.92 -6.54 11.72
C GLN A 104 -6.06 -7.65 12.34
N HIS A 105 -5.98 -8.82 11.69
CA HIS A 105 -5.10 -9.91 12.12
C HIS A 105 -3.61 -9.54 12.10
N SER A 106 -3.23 -8.54 11.30
CA SER A 106 -1.87 -7.99 11.26
C SER A 106 -1.61 -6.91 12.32
N GLY A 107 -2.61 -6.56 13.12
CA GLY A 107 -2.51 -5.59 14.21
C GLY A 107 -3.02 -4.19 13.87
N PHE A 108 -3.69 -3.97 12.75
CA PHE A 108 -4.39 -2.70 12.50
C PHE A 108 -5.69 -2.63 13.29
N TYR A 109 -6.06 -1.41 13.68
CA TYR A 109 -7.42 -1.10 14.12
C TYR A 109 -8.21 -0.48 12.97
N TYR A 110 -9.53 -0.57 13.04
CA TYR A 110 -10.39 0.08 12.06
C TYR A 110 -11.68 0.59 12.71
N THR A 111 -12.28 1.59 12.07
CA THR A 111 -13.62 2.08 12.37
C THR A 111 -14.41 2.15 11.06
N ALA A 112 -15.61 1.58 11.05
CA ALA A 112 -16.51 1.70 9.90
C ALA A 112 -17.01 3.15 9.76
N MET A 113 -17.17 3.60 8.52
CA MET A 113 -17.64 4.95 8.18
C MET A 113 -19.12 4.92 7.74
N GLU A 114 -19.99 4.32 8.55
CA GLU A 114 -21.39 4.05 8.19
C GLU A 114 -22.19 5.31 7.80
N GLU A 115 -21.91 6.46 8.44
CA GLU A 115 -22.63 7.71 8.19
C GLU A 115 -22.19 8.44 6.92
N VAL A 116 -20.96 8.22 6.45
CA VAL A 116 -20.36 8.98 5.35
C VAL A 116 -20.35 8.19 4.05
N LYS A 117 -20.03 6.91 4.11
CA LYS A 117 -20.05 5.97 2.99
C LYS A 117 -20.28 4.55 3.47
N PRO A 118 -21.32 3.86 2.98
CA PRO A 118 -21.44 2.42 3.18
C PRO A 118 -20.14 1.71 2.75
N ASN A 119 -19.67 0.78 3.61
CA ASN A 119 -18.44 -0.01 3.37
C ASN A 119 -17.14 0.82 3.23
N GLY A 120 -17.08 2.03 3.78
CA GLY A 120 -15.85 2.78 4.01
C GLY A 120 -15.27 2.49 5.38
N TYR A 121 -13.94 2.56 5.52
CA TYR A 121 -13.24 2.31 6.77
C TYR A 121 -12.15 3.35 6.99
N VAL A 122 -11.91 3.70 8.27
CA VAL A 122 -10.69 4.37 8.71
C VAL A 122 -9.78 3.32 9.32
N ILE A 123 -8.56 3.24 8.83
CA ILE A 123 -7.55 2.30 9.32
C ILE A 123 -6.56 3.05 10.21
N TYR A 124 -6.17 2.45 11.33
CA TYR A 124 -5.29 3.03 12.34
C TYR A 124 -4.07 2.14 12.58
N VAL A 125 -2.89 2.75 12.67
CA VAL A 125 -1.62 2.07 13.02
C VAL A 125 -1.35 2.04 14.53
N GLY A 126 -2.00 2.90 15.28
CA GLY A 126 -1.91 3.00 16.73
C GLY A 126 -3.18 3.58 17.30
N LYS A 127 -3.24 3.72 18.63
CA LYS A 127 -4.39 4.33 19.26
C LYS A 127 -4.55 5.77 18.77
N ASP A 128 -5.71 6.08 18.19
CA ASP A 128 -6.06 7.40 17.67
C ASP A 128 -5.10 7.97 16.60
N ILE A 129 -4.34 7.09 15.92
CA ILE A 129 -3.44 7.48 14.83
C ILE A 129 -4.01 6.93 13.51
N PRO A 130 -4.84 7.71 12.81
CA PRO A 130 -5.39 7.28 11.53
C PRO A 130 -4.28 7.18 10.48
N LEU A 131 -4.27 6.09 9.73
CA LEU A 131 -3.36 5.89 8.62
C LEU A 131 -3.93 6.44 7.33
N GLU A 132 -5.15 6.02 7.03
CA GLU A 132 -5.83 6.31 5.78
C GLU A 132 -7.33 6.07 5.85
N TYR A 133 -8.03 6.59 4.84
CA TYR A 133 -9.44 6.34 4.60
C TYR A 133 -9.57 5.35 3.44
N MET A 134 -10.03 4.14 3.71
CA MET A 134 -10.33 3.14 2.68
C MET A 134 -11.71 3.42 2.09
N VAL A 135 -11.73 4.07 0.94
CA VAL A 135 -12.96 4.39 0.21
C VAL A 135 -12.84 3.98 -1.25
N SER A 136 -13.94 3.54 -1.83
CA SER A 136 -13.98 2.93 -3.16
C SER A 136 -13.65 3.86 -4.33
N LYS A 137 -13.65 5.20 -4.14
CA LYS A 137 -13.51 6.15 -5.25
C LYS A 137 -12.37 7.13 -5.03
N THR A 138 -11.43 7.15 -5.97
CA THR A 138 -10.41 8.19 -6.08
C THR A 138 -10.69 9.05 -7.33
N ASP A 139 -10.60 10.36 -7.18
CA ASP A 139 -10.70 11.29 -8.29
C ASP A 139 -9.35 11.40 -9.01
N PHE A 140 -9.29 10.96 -10.26
CA PHE A 140 -8.07 10.91 -11.07
C PHE A 140 -7.61 12.28 -11.57
N GLY A 141 -8.48 13.28 -11.58
CA GLY A 141 -8.19 14.60 -12.14
C GLY A 141 -7.11 15.40 -11.42
N THR A 142 -6.70 14.92 -10.23
CA THR A 142 -5.79 15.65 -9.34
C THR A 142 -4.42 15.00 -9.15
N ILE A 143 -4.09 13.91 -9.90
CA ILE A 143 -2.81 13.22 -9.73
C ILE A 143 -1.70 14.00 -10.43
N ASP A 144 -0.77 14.52 -9.64
CA ASP A 144 0.46 15.15 -10.13
C ASP A 144 1.40 14.07 -10.70
N LYS A 145 1.48 13.99 -12.04
CA LYS A 145 2.28 13.00 -12.76
C LYS A 145 3.78 13.12 -12.49
N ASP A 146 4.25 14.32 -12.23
CA ASP A 146 5.68 14.56 -11.99
C ASP A 146 6.11 14.09 -10.60
N LYS A 147 5.17 14.03 -9.65
CA LYS A 147 5.42 13.62 -8.27
C LYS A 147 4.93 12.22 -7.93
N THR A 148 4.32 11.50 -8.89
CA THR A 148 3.66 10.22 -8.62
C THR A 148 4.29 9.07 -9.43
N VAL A 149 4.53 7.95 -8.76
CA VAL A 149 4.75 6.64 -9.37
C VAL A 149 3.42 5.91 -9.41
N VAL A 150 2.98 5.46 -10.58
CA VAL A 150 1.77 4.64 -10.70
C VAL A 150 2.15 3.21 -11.04
N VAL A 151 1.65 2.27 -10.24
CA VAL A 151 1.96 0.84 -10.33
C VAL A 151 0.68 0.07 -10.64
N ASN A 152 0.66 -0.60 -11.79
CA ASN A 152 -0.42 -1.53 -12.12
C ASN A 152 -0.22 -2.85 -11.37
N VAL A 153 -1.22 -3.27 -10.60
CA VAL A 153 -1.15 -4.46 -9.73
C VAL A 153 -2.10 -5.57 -10.14
N CYS A 154 -2.82 -5.36 -11.24
CA CYS A 154 -3.68 -6.39 -11.81
C CYS A 154 -2.86 -7.55 -12.37
N SER A 155 -3.40 -8.75 -12.31
CA SER A 155 -2.91 -9.89 -13.09
C SER A 155 -3.10 -9.63 -14.60
N SER A 156 -2.31 -10.31 -15.43
CA SER A 156 -2.31 -10.16 -16.89
C SER A 156 -3.74 -10.22 -17.48
N GLY A 157 -4.13 -9.18 -18.22
CA GLY A 157 -5.43 -9.07 -18.88
C GLY A 157 -6.39 -8.04 -18.26
N GLU A 158 -6.20 -7.63 -17.00
CA GLU A 158 -7.05 -6.63 -16.32
C GLU A 158 -6.24 -5.33 -16.13
N LYS A 159 -5.96 -4.60 -17.21
CA LYS A 159 -5.26 -3.29 -17.08
C LYS A 159 -6.24 -2.21 -16.68
N SER A 160 -5.88 -1.44 -15.67
CA SER A 160 -6.59 -0.20 -15.35
C SER A 160 -6.37 0.84 -16.47
N SER A 161 -7.43 1.54 -16.87
CA SER A 161 -7.36 2.64 -17.81
C SER A 161 -6.49 3.80 -17.30
N VAL A 162 -6.38 3.95 -16.00
CA VAL A 162 -5.53 4.95 -15.34
C VAL A 162 -4.06 4.68 -15.59
N ALA A 163 -3.64 3.41 -15.54
CA ALA A 163 -2.25 3.04 -15.78
C ALA A 163 -1.76 3.47 -17.17
N SER A 164 -2.64 3.55 -18.16
CA SER A 164 -2.28 3.95 -19.52
C SER A 164 -1.79 5.40 -19.66
N ASN A 165 -2.10 6.25 -18.67
CA ASN A 165 -1.69 7.67 -18.65
C ASN A 165 -0.33 7.89 -17.96
N PHE A 166 0.34 6.83 -17.47
CA PHE A 166 1.60 6.88 -16.75
C PHE A 166 2.61 5.91 -17.36
N PRO A 167 3.92 6.06 -17.05
CA PRO A 167 4.90 5.04 -17.38
C PRO A 167 4.46 3.67 -16.87
N ASN A 168 4.50 2.65 -17.73
CA ASN A 168 4.00 1.32 -17.40
C ASN A 168 4.92 0.62 -16.42
N ILE A 169 4.50 0.58 -15.14
CA ILE A 169 5.16 -0.20 -14.08
C ILE A 169 4.16 -1.27 -13.65
N GLU A 170 4.55 -2.52 -13.84
CA GLU A 170 3.72 -3.66 -13.45
C GLU A 170 4.30 -4.36 -12.23
N LEU A 171 3.48 -4.53 -11.22
CA LEU A 171 3.78 -5.32 -10.02
C LEU A 171 2.58 -6.23 -9.73
N ALA A 172 2.31 -7.16 -10.65
CA ALA A 172 1.13 -8.00 -10.63
C ALA A 172 1.05 -8.90 -9.39
N TYR A 173 -0.16 -9.02 -8.83
CA TYR A 173 -0.50 -9.97 -7.78
C TYR A 173 -1.66 -10.85 -8.25
N GLN A 174 -1.66 -12.11 -7.83
CA GLN A 174 -2.78 -13.00 -8.12
C GLN A 174 -4.08 -12.43 -7.51
N SER A 175 -5.17 -12.45 -8.28
CA SER A 175 -6.46 -12.03 -7.76
C SER A 175 -6.99 -13.04 -6.75
N PRO A 176 -7.39 -12.62 -5.54
CA PRO A 176 -7.99 -13.53 -4.57
C PRO A 176 -9.45 -13.86 -4.90
N THR A 177 -10.07 -13.17 -5.88
CA THR A 177 -11.51 -13.30 -6.21
C THR A 177 -11.95 -14.71 -6.57
N ILE A 178 -11.04 -15.52 -7.14
CA ILE A 178 -11.35 -16.91 -7.52
C ILE A 178 -11.56 -17.82 -6.29
N PHE A 179 -11.13 -17.39 -5.12
CA PHE A 179 -11.27 -18.13 -3.87
C PHE A 179 -12.42 -17.60 -2.99
N GLU A 180 -13.07 -16.51 -3.38
CA GLU A 180 -14.15 -15.91 -2.59
C GLU A 180 -15.32 -16.88 -2.43
N LYS A 181 -15.86 -16.92 -1.20
CA LYS A 181 -16.93 -17.86 -0.79
C LYS A 181 -16.54 -19.34 -0.88
N THR A 182 -15.24 -19.65 -0.93
CA THR A 182 -14.72 -21.01 -0.80
C THR A 182 -14.07 -21.23 0.57
N PRO A 183 -13.82 -22.47 1.00
CA PRO A 183 -13.11 -22.73 2.27
C PRO A 183 -11.67 -22.14 2.30
N GLU A 184 -11.06 -21.90 1.14
CA GLU A 184 -9.69 -21.37 1.03
C GLU A 184 -9.63 -19.85 1.11
N GLU A 185 -10.76 -19.14 1.05
CA GLU A 185 -10.80 -17.67 0.96
C GLU A 185 -9.91 -17.00 2.01
N LYS A 186 -10.15 -17.30 3.28
CA LYS A 186 -9.41 -16.69 4.39
C LYS A 186 -7.90 -16.91 4.25
N GLN A 187 -7.48 -18.15 3.99
CA GLN A 187 -6.08 -18.48 3.81
C GLN A 187 -5.44 -17.71 2.66
N LYS A 188 -6.15 -17.60 1.51
CA LYS A 188 -5.63 -16.89 0.34
C LYS A 188 -5.52 -15.40 0.55
N TYR A 189 -6.41 -14.79 1.29
CA TYR A 189 -6.28 -13.39 1.70
C TYR A 189 -5.14 -13.18 2.71
N GLU A 190 -4.93 -14.10 3.65
CA GLU A 190 -3.78 -14.05 4.58
C GLU A 190 -2.44 -14.18 3.83
N GLU A 191 -2.32 -15.12 2.88
CA GLU A 191 -1.14 -15.30 2.02
C GLU A 191 -0.85 -14.03 1.21
N LEU A 192 -1.86 -13.45 0.56
CA LEU A 192 -1.73 -12.22 -0.21
C LEU A 192 -1.33 -11.04 0.66
N ASN A 193 -1.99 -10.87 1.79
CA ASN A 193 -1.69 -9.81 2.75
C ASN A 193 -0.23 -9.92 3.24
N ARG A 194 0.22 -11.14 3.57
CA ARG A 194 1.60 -11.40 3.99
C ARG A 194 2.61 -11.07 2.90
N GLN A 195 2.38 -11.52 1.67
CA GLN A 195 3.23 -11.20 0.54
C GLN A 195 3.35 -9.68 0.33
N ILE A 196 2.22 -8.97 0.31
CA ILE A 196 2.19 -7.51 0.14
C ILE A 196 2.95 -6.81 1.28
N ALA A 197 2.74 -7.23 2.53
CA ALA A 197 3.45 -6.67 3.67
C ALA A 197 4.98 -6.81 3.54
N ILE A 198 5.47 -8.00 3.17
CA ILE A 198 6.90 -8.26 2.94
C ILE A 198 7.44 -7.33 1.86
N GLU A 199 6.76 -7.24 0.72
CA GLU A 199 7.22 -6.47 -0.43
C GLU A 199 7.17 -4.96 -0.19
N MET A 200 6.15 -4.44 0.49
CA MET A 200 6.05 -3.00 0.79
C MET A 200 7.05 -2.56 1.88
N LEU A 201 7.29 -3.40 2.89
CA LEU A 201 8.37 -3.15 3.86
C LEU A 201 9.75 -3.18 3.18
N TYR A 202 9.99 -4.10 2.25
CA TYR A 202 11.21 -4.13 1.45
C TYR A 202 11.37 -2.87 0.60
N LEU A 203 10.31 -2.47 -0.12
CA LEU A 203 10.29 -1.28 -0.96
C LEU A 203 10.67 -0.02 -0.16
N ALA A 204 10.02 0.20 0.99
CA ALA A 204 10.28 1.36 1.84
C ALA A 204 11.71 1.32 2.40
N LYS A 205 12.19 0.15 2.85
CA LYS A 205 13.58 -0.02 3.31
C LYS A 205 14.58 0.34 2.20
N LYS A 206 14.38 -0.18 0.98
CA LYS A 206 15.26 0.10 -0.16
C LYS A 206 15.24 1.57 -0.55
N THR A 207 14.06 2.22 -0.56
CA THR A 207 13.94 3.67 -0.79
C THR A 207 14.75 4.46 0.24
N LYS A 208 14.63 4.10 1.53
CA LYS A 208 15.40 4.74 2.60
C LYS A 208 16.91 4.58 2.42
N ASP A 209 17.36 3.38 2.04
CA ASP A 209 18.78 3.10 1.86
C ASP A 209 19.38 3.93 0.73
N ILE A 210 18.69 4.02 -0.42
CA ILE A 210 19.14 4.83 -1.55
C ILE A 210 19.21 6.32 -1.16
N LEU A 211 18.21 6.84 -0.44
CA LEU A 211 18.21 8.23 0.04
C LEU A 211 19.40 8.51 0.99
N ALA A 212 19.73 7.58 1.88
CA ALA A 212 20.87 7.72 2.77
C ALA A 212 22.21 7.67 2.01
N GLU A 213 22.34 6.80 1.01
CA GLU A 213 23.52 6.74 0.14
C GLU A 213 23.71 8.06 -0.65
N GLN A 214 22.64 8.65 -1.17
CA GLN A 214 22.70 9.94 -1.89
C GLN A 214 23.16 11.09 -0.99
N GLN A 215 22.67 11.16 0.24
CA GLN A 215 23.09 12.19 1.21
C GLN A 215 24.57 12.09 1.59
N SER A 216 25.10 10.86 1.72
CA SER A 216 26.50 10.62 2.08
C SER A 216 27.51 10.96 0.97
N VAL A 217 27.06 11.16 -0.27
CA VAL A 217 27.91 11.53 -1.43
C VAL A 217 27.97 13.05 -1.60
N GLU A 218 26.99 13.79 -1.05
CA GLU A 218 26.91 15.25 -1.13
C GLU A 218 27.66 15.97 0.01
N GLU A 219 28.07 15.24 1.06
CA GLU A 219 28.94 15.70 2.17
C GLU A 219 30.44 15.46 1.86
#